data_eb664a0e350d5cee6967ed11910eff92
#
_entry.id   eb664a0e350d5cee6967ed11910eff92
#
_cell.length_a   1.000
_cell.length_b   1.000
_cell.length_c   1.000
_cell.angle_alpha   90.00
_cell.angle_beta   90.00
_cell.angle_gamma   90.00
#
_symmetry.space_group_name_H-M   'P 1'
#
loop_
_entity.id
_entity.type
_entity.pdbx_description
1 polymer ?
#
loop_
_entity_poly.entity_id
_entity_poly.type
_entity_poly.pdbx_seq_one_letter_code
_entity_poly.pdbx_strand_id
1 'polypeptide(L)'
;MEAKDLIADSRLAFLNQENETALNLAKQAIALEPGNAEAYKCAGNACMSLARYDEAIKNYSRAVKCDGANGNRYYDLGFAQATAEQTVNAMNSFARAEELGCTPENLVQLYNVLGIICFDIGRYDDALVNLSKAEQLLGVNLDIMQRKAVIYGIKNDIRNGLHTANQIKMIAPSDYTGYKIAFKLLIQAKRLETAEKELQMAAKYAGPSADYYMDRITLELEKYQQDSDRKHFSTALKMIDESLKTLKPTAREVIDSYINAAEIYLQLENADRTIACLNAARNPADAYNNGFEVLEVQRETQELSEYDVEDMIAEDRMRIEEELGEYGLEELAQSVEPDEDGNREYLTEIPDEPQEEEAPRRLDEQTVQYTADQADQINRLYIGAFTLKKDFEKVMEYARILQTSDSLHHRYIGKYTEANAMKELGMQGAASKYEEIIKFFRNAMIKDPTDMLAVSFRIQACIDIERYDEAEQMCSLLNKDTRKPLMQKIREARGGGDVQ
;
A
#
# COMPACT_ATOMS: atom_id res chain seq x y z
N MET A 1 -44.01 27.08 18.81
CA MET A 1 -43.39 25.80 18.34
C MET A 1 -42.80 25.14 19.56
N GLU A 2 -43.19 23.93 19.85
CA GLU A 2 -42.65 23.20 21.03
C GLU A 2 -41.26 22.64 20.70
N ALA A 3 -40.47 22.31 21.73
CA ALA A 3 -39.14 21.72 21.50
C ALA A 3 -39.19 20.45 20.67
N LYS A 4 -40.24 19.64 20.84
CA LYS A 4 -40.49 18.43 20.08
C LYS A 4 -40.65 18.68 18.55
N ASP A 5 -41.36 19.75 18.17
CA ASP A 5 -41.53 20.12 16.77
C ASP A 5 -40.20 20.54 16.16
N LEU A 6 -39.42 21.36 16.85
CA LEU A 6 -38.09 21.80 16.44
C LEU A 6 -37.09 20.62 16.28
N ILE A 7 -37.18 19.61 17.11
CA ILE A 7 -36.37 18.39 16.99
C ILE A 7 -36.79 17.62 15.74
N ALA A 8 -38.08 17.50 15.47
CA ALA A 8 -38.59 16.83 14.26
C ALA A 8 -38.11 17.56 12.99
N ASP A 9 -38.27 18.90 12.99
CA ASP A 9 -37.86 19.76 11.85
C ASP A 9 -36.33 19.71 11.67
N SER A 10 -35.55 19.68 12.76
CA SER A 10 -34.09 19.51 12.71
C SER A 10 -33.69 18.19 12.07
N ARG A 11 -34.38 17.09 12.41
CA ARG A 11 -34.13 15.78 11.77
C ARG A 11 -34.48 15.80 10.28
N LEU A 12 -35.59 16.44 9.93
CA LEU A 12 -36.01 16.59 8.52
C LEU A 12 -34.96 17.38 7.71
N ALA A 13 -34.54 18.54 8.24
CA ALA A 13 -33.47 19.34 7.65
C ALA A 13 -32.18 18.56 7.48
N PHE A 14 -31.80 17.76 8.51
CA PHE A 14 -30.62 16.89 8.44
C PHE A 14 -30.73 15.83 7.32
N LEU A 15 -31.88 15.18 7.18
CA LEU A 15 -32.13 14.22 6.09
C LEU A 15 -32.06 14.88 4.71
N ASN A 16 -32.46 16.15 4.61
CA ASN A 16 -32.37 16.96 3.37
C ASN A 16 -30.94 17.51 3.15
N GLN A 17 -29.96 17.17 3.98
CA GLN A 17 -28.58 17.68 3.94
C GLN A 17 -28.45 19.19 4.24
N GLU A 18 -29.47 19.81 4.79
CA GLU A 18 -29.50 21.20 5.24
C GLU A 18 -28.88 21.33 6.65
N ASN A 19 -27.61 20.99 6.78
CA ASN A 19 -26.96 20.76 8.08
C ASN A 19 -26.90 22.03 8.96
N GLU A 20 -26.71 23.21 8.39
CA GLU A 20 -26.76 24.47 9.17
C GLU A 20 -28.18 24.78 9.67
N THR A 21 -29.22 24.54 8.86
CA THR A 21 -30.62 24.65 9.26
C THR A 21 -30.94 23.68 10.39
N ALA A 22 -30.51 22.41 10.23
CA ALA A 22 -30.67 21.39 11.26
C ALA A 22 -30.01 21.79 12.60
N LEU A 23 -28.78 22.32 12.54
CA LEU A 23 -28.07 22.80 13.74
C LEU A 23 -28.80 23.97 14.41
N ASN A 24 -29.31 24.91 13.63
CA ASN A 24 -30.03 26.08 14.18
C ASN A 24 -31.35 25.68 14.84
N LEU A 25 -32.12 24.77 14.24
CA LEU A 25 -33.34 24.23 14.83
C LEU A 25 -33.06 23.43 16.11
N ALA A 26 -32.01 22.60 16.12
CA ALA A 26 -31.60 21.88 17.30
C ALA A 26 -31.18 22.84 18.44
N LYS A 27 -30.46 23.94 18.16
CA LYS A 27 -30.09 24.96 19.15
C LYS A 27 -31.34 25.67 19.73
N GLN A 28 -32.36 25.93 18.92
CA GLN A 28 -33.62 26.47 19.39
C GLN A 28 -34.34 25.48 20.31
N ALA A 29 -34.37 24.18 19.96
CA ALA A 29 -34.94 23.16 20.83
C ALA A 29 -34.19 23.06 22.18
N ILE A 30 -32.86 23.15 22.20
CA ILE A 30 -32.04 23.19 23.40
C ILE A 30 -32.36 24.42 24.26
N ALA A 31 -32.59 25.57 23.64
CA ALA A 31 -32.94 26.79 24.37
C ALA A 31 -34.29 26.67 25.09
N LEU A 32 -35.26 25.96 24.49
CA LEU A 32 -36.57 25.68 25.08
C LEU A 32 -36.48 24.61 26.17
N GLU A 33 -35.73 23.55 25.92
CA GLU A 33 -35.59 22.39 26.84
C GLU A 33 -34.12 22.03 27.03
N PRO A 34 -33.36 22.68 27.93
CA PRO A 34 -31.91 22.42 28.14
C PRO A 34 -31.58 21.02 28.65
N GLY A 35 -32.58 20.26 29.13
CA GLY A 35 -32.45 18.88 29.59
C GLY A 35 -32.74 17.82 28.49
N ASN A 36 -33.09 18.22 27.28
CA ASN A 36 -33.51 17.30 26.24
C ASN A 36 -32.32 16.68 25.50
N ALA A 37 -32.00 15.42 25.83
CA ALA A 37 -30.90 14.68 25.24
C ALA A 37 -31.00 14.56 23.70
N GLU A 38 -32.22 14.48 23.17
CA GLU A 38 -32.46 14.31 21.74
C GLU A 38 -32.14 15.59 20.95
N ALA A 39 -32.42 16.77 21.53
CA ALA A 39 -32.04 18.03 20.92
C ALA A 39 -30.52 18.18 20.79
N TYR A 40 -29.77 17.78 21.85
CA TYR A 40 -28.30 17.74 21.79
C TYR A 40 -27.79 16.72 20.78
N LYS A 41 -28.44 15.55 20.64
CA LYS A 41 -28.08 14.57 19.62
C LYS A 41 -28.24 15.16 18.21
N CYS A 42 -29.37 15.82 17.92
CA CYS A 42 -29.60 16.46 16.63
C CYS A 42 -28.54 17.53 16.32
N ALA A 43 -28.17 18.35 17.31
CA ALA A 43 -27.09 19.32 17.17
C ALA A 43 -25.73 18.63 16.91
N GLY A 44 -25.46 17.53 17.61
CA GLY A 44 -24.26 16.71 17.41
C GLY A 44 -24.17 16.14 16.01
N ASN A 45 -25.26 15.54 15.51
CA ASN A 45 -25.34 14.98 14.15
C ASN A 45 -25.07 16.06 13.09
N ALA A 46 -25.70 17.22 13.19
CA ALA A 46 -25.49 18.34 12.29
C ALA A 46 -24.03 18.84 12.32
N CYS A 47 -23.42 18.93 13.51
CA CYS A 47 -22.01 19.28 13.66
C CYS A 47 -21.06 18.25 13.04
N MET A 48 -21.36 16.93 13.14
CA MET A 48 -20.60 15.88 12.49
C MET A 48 -20.59 16.06 10.97
N SER A 49 -21.74 16.25 10.36
CA SER A 49 -21.85 16.47 8.92
C SER A 49 -21.22 17.77 8.42
N LEU A 50 -21.08 18.77 9.29
CA LEU A 50 -20.36 20.02 9.04
C LEU A 50 -18.85 19.92 9.33
N ALA A 51 -18.35 18.72 9.67
CA ALA A 51 -16.95 18.47 10.11
C ALA A 51 -16.52 19.31 11.35
N ARG A 52 -17.49 19.78 12.16
CA ARG A 52 -17.25 20.51 13.40
C ARG A 52 -17.16 19.54 14.59
N TYR A 53 -16.13 18.68 14.58
CA TYR A 53 -16.03 17.54 15.50
C TYR A 53 -15.98 17.93 16.97
N ASP A 54 -15.29 19.00 17.34
CA ASP A 54 -15.25 19.48 18.73
C ASP A 54 -16.61 19.96 19.23
N GLU A 55 -17.42 20.61 18.37
CA GLU A 55 -18.77 21.00 18.73
C GLU A 55 -19.69 19.79 18.83
N ALA A 56 -19.53 18.80 17.95
CA ALA A 56 -20.24 17.53 18.00
C ALA A 56 -19.98 16.81 19.33
N ILE A 57 -18.70 16.66 19.73
CA ILE A 57 -18.30 16.06 21.00
C ILE A 57 -18.92 16.79 22.21
N LYS A 58 -18.94 18.13 22.18
CA LYS A 58 -19.59 18.92 23.23
C LYS A 58 -21.10 18.65 23.32
N ASN A 59 -21.79 18.60 22.19
CA ASN A 59 -23.21 18.32 22.14
C ASN A 59 -23.52 16.89 22.58
N TYR A 60 -22.81 15.87 22.06
CA TYR A 60 -23.01 14.48 22.49
C TYR A 60 -22.66 14.27 23.96
N SER A 61 -21.64 14.95 24.49
CA SER A 61 -21.34 14.93 25.94
C SER A 61 -22.48 15.52 26.77
N ARG A 62 -23.20 16.52 26.24
CA ARG A 62 -24.40 17.07 26.92
C ARG A 62 -25.57 16.06 26.79
N ALA A 63 -25.75 15.41 25.64
CA ALA A 63 -26.76 14.37 25.47
C ALA A 63 -26.56 13.22 26.47
N VAL A 64 -25.29 12.76 26.67
CA VAL A 64 -24.93 11.74 27.67
C VAL A 64 -25.25 12.23 29.10
N LYS A 65 -25.01 13.51 29.44
CA LYS A 65 -25.33 14.05 30.77
C LYS A 65 -26.83 14.11 31.02
N CYS A 66 -27.64 14.29 29.98
CA CYS A 66 -29.12 14.33 30.12
C CYS A 66 -29.72 12.91 30.14
N ASP A 67 -29.09 11.94 29.47
CA ASP A 67 -29.59 10.55 29.33
C ASP A 67 -28.40 9.57 29.43
N GLY A 68 -27.83 9.45 30.60
CA GLY A 68 -26.62 8.66 30.86
C GLY A 68 -26.85 7.15 30.98
N ALA A 69 -28.10 6.69 30.94
CA ALA A 69 -28.43 5.26 30.96
C ALA A 69 -28.56 4.65 29.53
N ASN A 70 -28.43 5.47 28.51
CA ASN A 70 -28.66 5.08 27.12
C ASN A 70 -27.32 4.83 26.37
N GLY A 71 -27.02 3.57 26.07
CA GLY A 71 -25.77 3.20 25.39
C GLY A 71 -25.59 3.84 24.02
N ASN A 72 -26.67 4.11 23.27
CA ASN A 72 -26.57 4.81 21.99
C ASN A 72 -26.02 6.25 22.12
N ARG A 73 -26.21 6.93 23.26
CA ARG A 73 -25.60 8.25 23.50
C ARG A 73 -24.10 8.18 23.64
N TYR A 74 -23.60 7.14 24.31
CA TYR A 74 -22.17 6.90 24.43
C TYR A 74 -21.57 6.43 23.10
N TYR A 75 -22.34 5.68 22.29
CA TYR A 75 -21.93 5.36 20.93
C TYR A 75 -21.75 6.63 20.07
N ASP A 76 -22.77 7.52 20.05
CA ASP A 76 -22.69 8.79 19.30
C ASP A 76 -21.45 9.62 19.73
N LEU A 77 -21.20 9.69 21.06
CA LEU A 77 -20.04 10.38 21.61
C LEU A 77 -18.71 9.70 21.20
N GLY A 78 -18.63 8.39 21.34
CA GLY A 78 -17.44 7.60 20.98
C GLY A 78 -17.11 7.73 19.51
N PHE A 79 -18.12 7.70 18.64
CA PHE A 79 -17.95 7.86 17.20
C PHE A 79 -17.38 9.25 16.84
N ALA A 80 -17.92 10.32 17.44
CA ALA A 80 -17.40 11.67 17.24
C ALA A 80 -15.96 11.82 17.76
N GLN A 81 -15.64 11.21 18.91
CA GLN A 81 -14.28 11.20 19.47
C GLN A 81 -13.30 10.41 18.59
N ALA A 82 -13.73 9.27 18.02
CA ALA A 82 -12.92 8.50 17.07
C ALA A 82 -12.62 9.31 15.80
N THR A 83 -13.63 9.97 15.25
CA THR A 83 -13.45 10.83 14.06
C THR A 83 -12.54 12.04 14.35
N ALA A 84 -12.53 12.54 15.57
CA ALA A 84 -11.64 13.61 16.03
C ALA A 84 -10.27 13.07 16.54
N GLU A 85 -9.93 11.81 16.26
CA GLU A 85 -8.69 11.14 16.66
C GLU A 85 -8.44 11.10 18.18
N GLN A 86 -9.48 11.30 18.99
CA GLN A 86 -9.41 11.19 20.45
C GLN A 86 -9.52 9.72 20.89
N THR A 87 -8.57 8.89 20.47
CA THR A 87 -8.58 7.42 20.55
C THR A 87 -8.96 6.90 21.95
N VAL A 88 -8.30 7.37 23.01
CA VAL A 88 -8.55 6.88 24.38
C VAL A 88 -9.96 7.22 24.85
N ASN A 89 -10.43 8.44 24.55
CA ASN A 89 -11.78 8.87 24.90
C ASN A 89 -12.83 8.06 24.15
N ALA A 90 -12.61 7.81 22.85
CA ALA A 90 -13.47 6.99 22.01
C ALA A 90 -13.60 5.57 22.56
N MET A 91 -12.49 4.91 22.90
CA MET A 91 -12.51 3.56 23.47
C MET A 91 -13.30 3.51 24.80
N ASN A 92 -13.13 4.50 25.67
CA ASN A 92 -13.86 4.57 26.93
C ASN A 92 -15.38 4.77 26.70
N SER A 93 -15.74 5.63 25.76
CA SER A 93 -17.14 5.87 25.39
C SER A 93 -17.78 4.62 24.77
N PHE A 94 -17.07 3.92 23.89
CA PHE A 94 -17.54 2.66 23.28
C PHE A 94 -17.65 1.53 24.31
N ALA A 95 -16.73 1.41 25.26
CA ALA A 95 -16.84 0.44 26.34
C ALA A 95 -18.12 0.69 27.17
N ARG A 96 -18.42 1.96 27.46
CA ARG A 96 -19.64 2.31 28.20
C ARG A 96 -20.90 2.10 27.36
N ALA A 97 -20.82 2.33 26.04
CA ALA A 97 -21.91 2.05 25.11
C ALA A 97 -22.24 0.55 25.04
N GLU A 98 -21.22 -0.31 24.98
CA GLU A 98 -21.36 -1.79 24.99
C GLU A 98 -21.97 -2.26 26.32
N GLU A 99 -21.50 -1.75 27.44
CA GLU A 99 -21.96 -2.12 28.79
C GLU A 99 -23.44 -1.77 29.00
N LEU A 100 -23.89 -0.62 28.52
CA LEU A 100 -25.29 -0.16 28.67
C LEU A 100 -26.22 -0.74 27.60
N GLY A 101 -25.67 -1.30 26.54
CA GLY A 101 -26.39 -1.84 25.40
C GLY A 101 -26.75 -0.77 24.36
N CYS A 102 -26.42 -1.07 23.10
CA CYS A 102 -26.78 -0.28 21.93
C CYS A 102 -27.72 -1.06 21.03
N THR A 103 -28.30 -0.36 20.04
CA THR A 103 -28.99 -1.04 18.93
C THR A 103 -28.01 -1.95 18.17
N PRO A 104 -28.49 -3.05 17.55
CA PRO A 104 -27.61 -3.95 16.80
C PRO A 104 -26.78 -3.24 15.73
N GLU A 105 -27.37 -2.26 15.02
CA GLU A 105 -26.69 -1.46 13.99
C GLU A 105 -25.53 -0.65 14.57
N ASN A 106 -25.76 -0.01 15.72
CA ASN A 106 -24.74 0.75 16.43
C ASN A 106 -23.64 -0.16 16.98
N LEU A 107 -23.98 -1.37 17.46
CA LEU A 107 -23.00 -2.35 17.92
C LEU A 107 -22.07 -2.82 16.78
N VAL A 108 -22.62 -3.08 15.59
CA VAL A 108 -21.81 -3.43 14.41
C VAL A 108 -20.79 -2.32 14.12
N GLN A 109 -21.25 -1.07 14.04
CA GLN A 109 -20.38 0.06 13.77
C GLN A 109 -19.36 0.29 14.90
N LEU A 110 -19.78 0.16 16.15
CA LEU A 110 -18.92 0.26 17.32
C LEU A 110 -17.76 -0.74 17.25
N TYR A 111 -18.05 -2.01 16.99
CA TYR A 111 -17.01 -3.03 16.92
C TYR A 111 -16.13 -2.86 15.67
N ASN A 112 -16.68 -2.42 14.55
CA ASN A 112 -15.88 -2.12 13.37
C ASN A 112 -14.90 -0.96 13.64
N VAL A 113 -15.36 0.14 14.24
CA VAL A 113 -14.51 1.28 14.60
C VAL A 113 -13.48 0.90 15.67
N LEU A 114 -13.86 0.12 16.70
CA LEU A 114 -12.90 -0.40 17.67
C LEU A 114 -11.86 -1.31 17.02
N GLY A 115 -12.26 -2.12 16.02
CA GLY A 115 -11.34 -2.94 15.25
C GLY A 115 -10.29 -2.09 14.53
N ILE A 116 -10.70 -0.98 13.90
CA ILE A 116 -9.80 -0.03 13.24
C ILE A 116 -8.88 0.64 14.27
N ILE A 117 -9.44 1.20 15.34
CA ILE A 117 -8.66 1.84 16.40
C ILE A 117 -7.60 0.88 16.96
N CYS A 118 -8.00 -0.34 17.30
CA CYS A 118 -7.08 -1.34 17.83
C CYS A 118 -5.98 -1.70 16.81
N PHE A 119 -6.30 -1.74 15.52
CA PHE A 119 -5.33 -1.93 14.46
C PHE A 119 -4.30 -0.80 14.41
N ASP A 120 -4.75 0.46 14.41
CA ASP A 120 -3.90 1.65 14.29
C ASP A 120 -2.93 1.80 15.47
N ILE A 121 -3.35 1.39 16.67
CA ILE A 121 -2.47 1.37 17.86
C ILE A 121 -1.69 0.07 18.05
N GLY A 122 -1.69 -0.83 17.05
CA GLY A 122 -0.93 -2.08 17.05
C GLY A 122 -1.49 -3.19 17.95
N ARG A 123 -2.72 -3.05 18.48
CA ARG A 123 -3.39 -4.06 19.31
C ARG A 123 -4.14 -5.06 18.43
N TYR A 124 -3.39 -5.83 17.65
CA TYR A 124 -3.93 -6.70 16.59
C TYR A 124 -4.88 -7.79 17.09
N ASP A 125 -4.64 -8.36 18.28
CA ASP A 125 -5.54 -9.38 18.87
C ASP A 125 -6.91 -8.77 19.22
N ASP A 126 -6.90 -7.60 19.81
CA ASP A 126 -8.15 -6.89 20.13
C ASP A 126 -8.87 -6.42 18.86
N ALA A 127 -8.13 -6.03 17.84
CA ALA A 127 -8.71 -5.71 16.53
C ALA A 127 -9.45 -6.92 15.94
N LEU A 128 -8.83 -8.11 15.95
CA LEU A 128 -9.47 -9.36 15.48
C LEU A 128 -10.72 -9.72 16.29
N VAL A 129 -10.68 -9.54 17.61
CA VAL A 129 -11.83 -9.80 18.48
C VAL A 129 -12.99 -8.88 18.12
N ASN A 130 -12.74 -7.57 18.00
CA ASN A 130 -13.78 -6.60 17.67
C ASN A 130 -14.34 -6.82 16.26
N LEU A 131 -13.49 -7.02 15.25
CA LEU A 131 -13.93 -7.33 13.88
C LEU A 131 -14.75 -8.64 13.83
N SER A 132 -14.39 -9.64 14.62
CA SER A 132 -15.17 -10.88 14.69
C SER A 132 -16.52 -10.69 15.36
N LYS A 133 -16.63 -9.83 16.38
CA LYS A 133 -17.94 -9.45 16.97
C LYS A 133 -18.82 -8.71 15.96
N ALA A 134 -18.22 -7.79 15.16
CA ALA A 134 -18.95 -7.11 14.09
C ALA A 134 -19.47 -8.11 13.04
N GLU A 135 -18.62 -9.05 12.61
CA GLU A 135 -18.99 -10.08 11.64
C GLU A 135 -20.10 -11.01 12.15
N GLN A 136 -20.06 -11.38 13.44
CA GLN A 136 -21.14 -12.20 14.04
C GLN A 136 -22.50 -11.51 14.01
N LEU A 137 -22.53 -10.18 14.13
CA LEU A 137 -23.79 -9.41 14.12
C LEU A 137 -24.25 -9.08 12.69
N LEU A 138 -23.32 -8.78 11.79
CA LEU A 138 -23.62 -8.34 10.42
C LEU A 138 -23.80 -9.53 9.46
N GLY A 139 -23.24 -10.69 9.79
CA GLY A 139 -23.04 -11.78 8.85
C GLY A 139 -21.77 -11.59 8.01
N VAL A 140 -21.69 -12.29 6.90
CA VAL A 140 -20.53 -12.27 6.01
C VAL A 140 -20.35 -10.87 5.42
N ASN A 141 -19.16 -10.29 5.62
CA ASN A 141 -18.81 -8.95 5.11
C ASN A 141 -17.37 -8.93 4.59
N LEU A 142 -17.21 -8.66 3.30
CA LEU A 142 -15.92 -8.68 2.62
C LEU A 142 -14.92 -7.68 3.22
N ASP A 143 -15.35 -6.47 3.59
CA ASP A 143 -14.47 -5.45 4.16
C ASP A 143 -13.88 -5.90 5.50
N ILE A 144 -14.71 -6.51 6.35
CA ILE A 144 -14.27 -7.05 7.64
C ILE A 144 -13.28 -8.21 7.40
N MET A 145 -13.59 -9.11 6.47
CA MET A 145 -12.71 -10.23 6.14
C MET A 145 -11.37 -9.77 5.58
N GLN A 146 -11.35 -8.78 4.70
CA GLN A 146 -10.12 -8.19 4.17
C GLN A 146 -9.26 -7.60 5.29
N ARG A 147 -9.86 -6.83 6.22
CA ARG A 147 -9.14 -6.27 7.38
C ARG A 147 -8.55 -7.37 8.26
N LYS A 148 -9.33 -8.42 8.55
CA LYS A 148 -8.84 -9.59 9.32
C LYS A 148 -7.67 -10.27 8.62
N ALA A 149 -7.74 -10.46 7.31
CA ALA A 149 -6.67 -11.08 6.54
C ALA A 149 -5.38 -10.25 6.56
N VAL A 150 -5.47 -8.92 6.47
CA VAL A 150 -4.32 -8.01 6.63
C VAL A 150 -3.69 -8.16 8.03
N ILE A 151 -4.52 -8.21 9.08
CA ILE A 151 -4.03 -8.39 10.46
C ILE A 151 -3.31 -9.74 10.61
N TYR A 152 -3.86 -10.82 10.05
CA TYR A 152 -3.20 -12.13 10.05
C TYR A 152 -1.84 -12.07 9.34
N GLY A 153 -1.73 -11.35 8.23
CA GLY A 153 -0.46 -11.11 7.54
C GLY A 153 0.57 -10.41 8.43
N ILE A 154 0.18 -9.30 9.08
CA ILE A 154 1.06 -8.56 10.00
C ILE A 154 1.51 -9.45 11.17
N LYS A 155 0.63 -10.29 11.70
CA LYS A 155 0.95 -11.24 12.76
C LYS A 155 1.73 -12.46 12.28
N ASN A 156 2.03 -12.57 11.00
CA ASN A 156 2.62 -13.75 10.36
C ASN A 156 1.82 -15.05 10.60
N ASP A 157 0.50 -14.91 10.80
CA ASP A 157 -0.44 -16.03 10.89
C ASP A 157 -0.94 -16.39 9.49
N ILE A 158 -0.04 -16.98 8.72
CA ILE A 158 -0.28 -17.31 7.31
C ILE A 158 -1.48 -18.25 7.15
N ARG A 159 -1.67 -19.19 8.08
CA ARG A 159 -2.76 -20.17 8.00
C ARG A 159 -4.13 -19.51 8.05
N ASN A 160 -4.38 -18.68 9.06
CA ASN A 160 -5.67 -18.01 9.22
C ASN A 160 -5.88 -16.94 8.14
N GLY A 161 -4.79 -16.28 7.72
CA GLY A 161 -4.81 -15.33 6.60
C GLY A 161 -5.24 -16.00 5.29
N LEU A 162 -4.64 -17.15 4.93
CA LEU A 162 -4.99 -17.91 3.72
C LEU A 162 -6.41 -18.47 3.81
N HIS A 163 -6.83 -18.96 4.99
CA HIS A 163 -8.22 -19.40 5.19
C HIS A 163 -9.20 -18.26 4.89
N THR A 164 -8.96 -17.06 5.43
CA THR A 164 -9.81 -15.89 5.18
C THR A 164 -9.79 -15.48 3.71
N ALA A 165 -8.62 -15.50 3.06
CA ALA A 165 -8.49 -15.18 1.63
C ALA A 165 -9.28 -16.17 0.76
N ASN A 166 -9.25 -17.48 1.10
CA ASN A 166 -10.05 -18.49 0.41
C ASN A 166 -11.56 -18.26 0.58
N GLN A 167 -12.01 -17.87 1.77
CA GLN A 167 -13.42 -17.51 1.97
C GLN A 167 -13.82 -16.30 1.10
N ILE A 168 -12.96 -15.28 1.00
CA ILE A 168 -13.21 -14.13 0.10
C ILE A 168 -13.35 -14.59 -1.35
N LYS A 169 -12.44 -15.46 -1.84
CA LYS A 169 -12.52 -16.03 -3.19
C LYS A 169 -13.78 -16.83 -3.45
N MET A 170 -14.29 -17.55 -2.45
CA MET A 170 -15.57 -18.31 -2.56
C MET A 170 -16.77 -17.37 -2.68
N ILE A 171 -16.76 -16.22 -2.00
CA ILE A 171 -17.86 -15.25 -2.01
C ILE A 171 -17.82 -14.39 -3.28
N ALA A 172 -16.63 -13.98 -3.71
CA ALA A 172 -16.43 -13.10 -4.84
C ALA A 172 -15.28 -13.64 -5.74
N PRO A 173 -15.51 -14.73 -6.48
CA PRO A 173 -14.46 -15.38 -7.28
C PRO A 173 -13.93 -14.54 -8.44
N SER A 174 -14.73 -13.60 -8.95
CA SER A 174 -14.32 -12.64 -9.99
C SER A 174 -13.62 -11.39 -9.45
N ASP A 175 -13.54 -11.23 -8.12
CA ASP A 175 -12.81 -10.13 -7.49
C ASP A 175 -11.36 -10.55 -7.18
N TYR A 176 -10.41 -9.79 -7.69
CA TYR A 176 -8.99 -10.06 -7.49
C TYR A 176 -8.52 -9.99 -6.03
N THR A 177 -9.26 -9.35 -5.15
CA THR A 177 -8.87 -9.06 -3.75
C THR A 177 -8.48 -10.31 -2.97
N GLY A 178 -9.26 -11.39 -3.07
CA GLY A 178 -8.97 -12.65 -2.36
C GLY A 178 -7.66 -13.28 -2.83
N TYR A 179 -7.41 -13.26 -4.12
CA TYR A 179 -6.17 -13.78 -4.72
C TYR A 179 -4.97 -12.91 -4.34
N LYS A 180 -5.10 -11.59 -4.36
CA LYS A 180 -4.06 -10.63 -3.95
C LYS A 180 -3.62 -10.86 -2.51
N ILE A 181 -4.58 -11.08 -1.61
CA ILE A 181 -4.29 -11.37 -0.20
C ILE A 181 -3.55 -12.70 -0.07
N ALA A 182 -4.05 -13.76 -0.72
CA ALA A 182 -3.42 -15.08 -0.70
C ALA A 182 -2.00 -15.01 -1.26
N PHE A 183 -1.81 -14.36 -2.40
CA PHE A 183 -0.50 -14.14 -3.01
C PHE A 183 0.47 -13.44 -2.05
N LYS A 184 0.10 -12.31 -1.47
CA LYS A 184 0.96 -11.57 -0.53
C LYS A 184 1.38 -12.41 0.68
N LEU A 185 0.46 -13.19 1.24
CA LEU A 185 0.75 -14.10 2.35
C LEU A 185 1.71 -15.23 1.95
N LEU A 186 1.57 -15.76 0.73
CA LEU A 186 2.45 -16.81 0.22
C LEU A 186 3.85 -16.28 -0.08
N ILE A 187 3.98 -15.06 -0.64
CA ILE A 187 5.26 -14.37 -0.81
C ILE A 187 5.94 -14.16 0.56
N GLN A 188 5.20 -13.66 1.54
CA GLN A 188 5.70 -13.50 2.91
C GLN A 188 6.20 -14.83 3.51
N ALA A 189 5.50 -15.94 3.23
CA ALA A 189 5.87 -17.28 3.65
C ALA A 189 6.97 -17.93 2.79
N LYS A 190 7.49 -17.23 1.76
CA LYS A 190 8.46 -17.73 0.77
C LYS A 190 8.00 -19.00 0.03
N ARG A 191 6.68 -19.15 -0.20
CA ARG A 191 6.07 -20.25 -0.93
C ARG A 191 5.79 -19.83 -2.38
N LEU A 192 6.87 -19.60 -3.16
CA LEU A 192 6.77 -18.97 -4.49
C LEU A 192 5.97 -19.81 -5.49
N GLU A 193 6.15 -21.15 -5.49
CA GLU A 193 5.40 -22.06 -6.37
C GLU A 193 3.88 -22.00 -6.11
N THR A 194 3.48 -21.94 -4.82
CA THR A 194 2.06 -21.83 -4.46
C THR A 194 1.53 -20.44 -4.80
N ALA A 195 2.35 -19.38 -4.64
CA ALA A 195 1.99 -18.03 -5.03
C ALA A 195 1.74 -17.92 -6.55
N GLU A 196 2.53 -18.64 -7.35
CA GLU A 196 2.35 -18.72 -8.81
C GLU A 196 1.01 -19.37 -9.18
N LYS A 197 0.66 -20.48 -8.52
CA LYS A 197 -0.65 -21.13 -8.71
C LYS A 197 -1.82 -20.20 -8.35
N GLU A 198 -1.69 -19.41 -7.29
CA GLU A 198 -2.71 -18.39 -6.95
C GLU A 198 -2.89 -17.35 -8.05
N LEU A 199 -1.80 -16.90 -8.68
CA LEU A 199 -1.89 -15.97 -9.82
C LEU A 199 -2.50 -16.62 -11.07
N GLN A 200 -2.21 -17.90 -11.33
CA GLN A 200 -2.86 -18.64 -12.41
C GLN A 200 -4.38 -18.75 -12.18
N MET A 201 -4.80 -19.04 -10.95
CA MET A 201 -6.22 -19.06 -10.59
C MET A 201 -6.85 -17.66 -10.73
N ALA A 202 -6.14 -16.62 -10.30
CA ALA A 202 -6.61 -15.23 -10.46
C ALA A 202 -6.82 -14.86 -11.92
N ALA A 203 -5.89 -15.22 -12.82
CA ALA A 203 -6.02 -14.99 -14.25
C ALA A 203 -7.27 -15.67 -14.84
N LYS A 204 -7.57 -16.89 -14.37
CA LYS A 204 -8.72 -17.67 -14.84
C LYS A 204 -10.07 -17.10 -14.37
N TYR A 205 -10.17 -16.68 -13.14
CA TYR A 205 -11.46 -16.33 -12.51
C TYR A 205 -11.72 -14.84 -12.39
N ALA A 206 -10.69 -14.03 -12.08
CA ALA A 206 -10.80 -12.59 -11.93
C ALA A 206 -10.35 -11.82 -13.19
N GLY A 207 -9.60 -12.49 -14.07
CA GLY A 207 -9.00 -11.88 -15.26
C GLY A 207 -7.77 -11.02 -14.97
N PRO A 208 -7.04 -10.61 -16.01
CA PRO A 208 -5.87 -9.76 -15.88
C PRO A 208 -6.27 -8.33 -15.47
N SER A 209 -5.63 -7.80 -14.45
CA SER A 209 -5.79 -6.42 -13.96
C SER A 209 -4.42 -5.81 -13.71
N ALA A 210 -4.34 -4.50 -13.48
CA ALA A 210 -3.09 -3.84 -13.11
C ALA A 210 -2.46 -4.48 -11.86
N ASP A 211 -3.25 -4.78 -10.84
CA ASP A 211 -2.81 -5.47 -9.63
C ASP A 211 -2.26 -6.87 -9.92
N TYR A 212 -2.91 -7.63 -10.83
CA TYR A 212 -2.44 -8.94 -11.25
C TYR A 212 -1.05 -8.88 -11.91
N TYR A 213 -0.84 -7.94 -12.84
CA TYR A 213 0.48 -7.78 -13.47
C TYR A 213 1.54 -7.35 -12.46
N MET A 214 1.21 -6.46 -11.53
CA MET A 214 2.13 -6.04 -10.46
C MET A 214 2.52 -7.20 -9.54
N ASP A 215 1.57 -8.05 -9.18
CA ASP A 215 1.86 -9.23 -8.36
C ASP A 215 2.69 -10.27 -9.14
N ARG A 216 2.48 -10.45 -10.46
CA ARG A 216 3.34 -11.29 -11.32
C ARG A 216 4.77 -10.76 -11.40
N ILE A 217 4.95 -9.45 -11.58
CA ILE A 217 6.27 -8.80 -11.58
C ILE A 217 6.95 -9.04 -10.21
N THR A 218 6.22 -8.85 -9.12
CA THR A 218 6.72 -9.11 -7.77
C THR A 218 7.18 -10.56 -7.60
N LEU A 219 6.42 -11.53 -8.11
CA LEU A 219 6.80 -12.94 -8.07
C LEU A 219 8.13 -13.20 -8.78
N GLU A 220 8.33 -12.64 -9.98
CA GLU A 220 9.59 -12.82 -10.72
C GLU A 220 10.78 -12.19 -9.98
N LEU A 221 10.60 -11.02 -9.37
CA LEU A 221 11.63 -10.39 -8.54
C LEU A 221 11.97 -11.23 -7.29
N GLU A 222 10.98 -11.85 -6.66
CA GLU A 222 11.20 -12.76 -5.52
C GLU A 222 11.89 -14.06 -5.94
N LYS A 223 11.58 -14.62 -7.12
CA LYS A 223 12.30 -15.76 -7.70
C LYS A 223 13.77 -15.41 -7.95
N TYR A 224 14.04 -14.23 -8.52
CA TYR A 224 15.41 -13.76 -8.69
C TYR A 224 16.18 -13.67 -7.37
N GLN A 225 15.54 -13.20 -6.29
CA GLN A 225 16.18 -13.17 -4.97
C GLN A 225 16.52 -14.57 -4.46
N GLN A 226 15.81 -15.60 -4.89
CA GLN A 226 16.01 -16.98 -4.48
C GLN A 226 17.13 -17.69 -5.27
N ASP A 227 17.16 -17.54 -6.60
CA ASP A 227 18.05 -18.29 -7.49
C ASP A 227 19.10 -17.43 -8.22
N SER A 228 18.98 -16.10 -8.17
CA SER A 228 19.83 -15.11 -8.85
C SER A 228 19.87 -15.28 -10.38
N ASP A 229 18.85 -15.91 -10.98
CA ASP A 229 18.74 -16.06 -12.43
C ASP A 229 18.17 -14.78 -13.08
N ARG A 230 19.01 -14.13 -13.90
CA ARG A 230 18.64 -12.86 -14.58
C ARG A 230 17.48 -13.00 -15.56
N LYS A 231 17.06 -14.24 -15.95
CA LYS A 231 15.86 -14.43 -16.79
C LYS A 231 14.61 -13.85 -16.17
N HIS A 232 14.50 -13.84 -14.83
CA HIS A 232 13.36 -13.28 -14.13
C HIS A 232 13.17 -11.78 -14.38
N PHE A 233 14.26 -11.03 -14.57
CA PHE A 233 14.16 -9.62 -14.96
C PHE A 233 13.58 -9.44 -16.37
N SER A 234 14.01 -10.29 -17.33
CA SER A 234 13.47 -10.26 -18.68
C SER A 234 11.97 -10.59 -18.70
N THR A 235 11.56 -11.57 -17.88
CA THR A 235 10.16 -11.95 -17.74
C THR A 235 9.35 -10.81 -17.09
N ALA A 236 9.86 -10.18 -16.04
CA ALA A 236 9.20 -9.04 -15.38
C ALA A 236 9.03 -7.84 -16.35
N LEU A 237 10.06 -7.53 -17.15
CA LEU A 237 9.98 -6.46 -18.15
C LEU A 237 8.94 -6.77 -19.24
N LYS A 238 8.84 -8.04 -19.70
CA LYS A 238 7.78 -8.47 -20.64
C LYS A 238 6.39 -8.24 -20.06
N MET A 239 6.18 -8.56 -18.78
CA MET A 239 4.90 -8.36 -18.10
C MET A 239 4.54 -6.88 -17.97
N ILE A 240 5.52 -5.99 -17.71
CA ILE A 240 5.30 -4.55 -17.72
C ILE A 240 4.83 -4.09 -19.10
N ASP A 241 5.54 -4.50 -20.15
CA ASP A 241 5.21 -4.12 -21.53
C ASP A 241 3.85 -4.66 -21.97
N GLU A 242 3.54 -5.91 -21.62
CA GLU A 242 2.24 -6.54 -21.85
C GLU A 242 1.11 -5.80 -21.14
N SER A 243 1.29 -5.44 -19.85
CA SER A 243 0.28 -4.70 -19.09
C SER A 243 -0.05 -3.34 -19.71
N LEU A 244 0.96 -2.64 -20.20
CA LEU A 244 0.78 -1.35 -20.89
C LEU A 244 0.04 -1.48 -22.23
N LYS A 245 0.18 -2.61 -22.93
CA LYS A 245 -0.46 -2.87 -24.23
C LYS A 245 -1.89 -3.40 -24.07
N THR A 246 -2.14 -4.29 -23.09
CA THR A 246 -3.42 -5.00 -22.94
C THR A 246 -4.42 -4.30 -22.06
N LEU A 247 -3.96 -3.55 -21.05
CA LEU A 247 -4.83 -2.82 -20.15
C LEU A 247 -5.05 -1.40 -20.67
N LYS A 248 -6.10 -0.75 -20.15
CA LYS A 248 -6.35 0.69 -20.34
C LYS A 248 -5.83 1.42 -19.08
N PRO A 249 -4.50 1.57 -18.90
CA PRO A 249 -3.93 2.06 -17.65
C PRO A 249 -4.25 3.52 -17.42
N THR A 250 -4.35 3.91 -16.16
CA THR A 250 -4.37 5.30 -15.74
C THR A 250 -2.97 5.91 -15.88
N ALA A 251 -2.88 7.23 -15.93
CA ALA A 251 -1.58 7.92 -15.97
C ALA A 251 -0.65 7.51 -14.81
N ARG A 252 -1.22 7.27 -13.63
CA ARG A 252 -0.47 6.80 -12.45
C ARG A 252 0.12 5.40 -12.67
N GLU A 253 -0.67 4.47 -13.18
CA GLU A 253 -0.21 3.09 -13.47
C GLU A 253 0.87 3.07 -14.55
N VAL A 254 0.79 3.96 -15.54
CA VAL A 254 1.86 4.13 -16.55
C VAL A 254 3.16 4.63 -15.92
N ILE A 255 3.08 5.64 -15.05
CA ILE A 255 4.24 6.15 -14.30
C ILE A 255 4.88 5.04 -13.47
N ASP A 256 4.07 4.32 -12.67
CA ASP A 256 4.54 3.24 -11.80
C ASP A 256 5.19 2.11 -12.64
N SER A 257 4.63 1.79 -13.80
CA SER A 257 5.19 0.80 -14.73
C SER A 257 6.58 1.21 -15.25
N TYR A 258 6.76 2.45 -15.66
CA TYR A 258 8.06 2.94 -16.13
C TYR A 258 9.09 3.05 -15.00
N ILE A 259 8.67 3.42 -13.78
CA ILE A 259 9.53 3.43 -12.58
C ILE A 259 10.00 2.00 -12.27
N ASN A 260 9.11 1.02 -12.27
CA ASN A 260 9.45 -0.38 -12.03
C ASN A 260 10.43 -0.93 -13.09
N ALA A 261 10.20 -0.60 -14.35
CA ALA A 261 11.12 -0.97 -15.42
C ALA A 261 12.51 -0.33 -15.23
N ALA A 262 12.56 0.94 -14.86
CA ALA A 262 13.81 1.64 -14.56
C ALA A 262 14.56 0.98 -13.39
N GLU A 263 13.86 0.54 -12.35
CA GLU A 263 14.46 -0.15 -11.21
C GLU A 263 15.06 -1.50 -11.62
N ILE A 264 14.37 -2.27 -12.46
CA ILE A 264 14.88 -3.54 -13.02
C ILE A 264 16.13 -3.27 -13.88
N TYR A 265 16.09 -2.28 -14.76
CA TYR A 265 17.26 -1.96 -15.60
C TYR A 265 18.44 -1.46 -14.78
N LEU A 266 18.20 -0.76 -13.67
CA LEU A 266 19.26 -0.36 -12.75
C LEU A 266 19.93 -1.58 -12.09
N GLN A 267 19.15 -2.60 -11.70
CA GLN A 267 19.69 -3.86 -11.17
C GLN A 267 20.45 -4.67 -12.22
N LEU A 268 20.07 -4.52 -13.49
CA LEU A 268 20.80 -5.08 -14.64
C LEU A 268 22.05 -4.27 -15.02
N GLU A 269 22.34 -3.19 -14.31
CA GLU A 269 23.43 -2.24 -14.56
C GLU A 269 23.33 -1.55 -15.94
N ASN A 270 22.12 -1.47 -16.51
CA ASN A 270 21.85 -0.83 -17.78
C ASN A 270 21.40 0.63 -17.56
N ALA A 271 22.36 1.52 -17.40
CA ALA A 271 22.09 2.93 -17.12
C ALA A 271 21.30 3.64 -18.23
N ASP A 272 21.55 3.33 -19.50
CA ASP A 272 20.88 3.98 -20.62
C ASP A 272 19.39 3.65 -20.68
N ARG A 273 19.02 2.36 -20.50
CA ARG A 273 17.62 1.95 -20.43
C ARG A 273 16.95 2.48 -19.14
N THR A 274 17.67 2.50 -18.01
CA THR A 274 17.17 3.13 -16.78
C THR A 274 16.77 4.58 -17.07
N ILE A 275 17.66 5.38 -17.69
CA ILE A 275 17.39 6.78 -18.00
C ILE A 275 16.24 6.92 -18.99
N ALA A 276 16.15 6.05 -20.03
CA ALA A 276 15.06 6.06 -20.99
C ALA A 276 13.70 5.84 -20.30
N CYS A 277 13.57 4.82 -19.44
CA CYS A 277 12.36 4.55 -18.68
C CYS A 277 12.01 5.72 -17.72
N LEU A 278 12.99 6.35 -17.07
CA LEU A 278 12.77 7.50 -16.21
C LEU A 278 12.32 8.75 -16.98
N ASN A 279 12.84 8.95 -18.19
CA ASN A 279 12.36 10.02 -19.08
C ASN A 279 10.92 9.76 -19.53
N ALA A 280 10.59 8.49 -19.83
CA ALA A 280 9.22 8.08 -20.12
C ALA A 280 8.29 8.27 -18.90
N ALA A 281 8.75 7.92 -17.69
CA ALA A 281 8.01 8.18 -16.47
C ALA A 281 7.76 9.69 -16.25
N ARG A 282 8.70 10.56 -16.61
CA ARG A 282 8.53 12.02 -16.50
C ARG A 282 7.58 12.62 -17.53
N ASN A 283 7.42 11.98 -18.68
CA ASN A 283 6.51 12.40 -19.74
C ASN A 283 5.61 11.24 -20.16
N PRO A 284 4.77 10.73 -19.23
CA PRO A 284 4.09 9.45 -19.41
C PRO A 284 3.06 9.47 -20.52
N ALA A 285 2.36 10.59 -20.74
CA ALA A 285 1.40 10.74 -21.82
C ALA A 285 2.10 10.71 -23.20
N ASP A 286 3.19 11.44 -23.36
CA ASP A 286 3.97 11.44 -24.59
C ASP A 286 4.56 10.04 -24.86
N ALA A 287 5.23 9.45 -23.87
CA ALA A 287 5.82 8.13 -24.00
C ALA A 287 4.79 7.04 -24.32
N TYR A 288 3.69 6.99 -23.58
CA TYR A 288 2.65 5.99 -23.77
C TYR A 288 1.92 6.16 -25.11
N ASN A 289 1.53 7.40 -25.45
CA ASN A 289 0.81 7.68 -26.70
C ASN A 289 1.66 7.46 -27.95
N ASN A 290 2.99 7.57 -27.85
CA ASN A 290 3.93 7.30 -28.93
C ASN A 290 4.50 5.87 -28.91
N GLY A 291 3.97 4.98 -28.04
CA GLY A 291 4.32 3.56 -28.02
C GLY A 291 5.74 3.30 -27.51
N PHE A 292 6.16 4.00 -26.43
CA PHE A 292 7.45 3.72 -25.79
C PHE A 292 7.48 2.27 -25.31
N GLU A 293 8.36 1.48 -25.87
CA GLU A 293 8.56 0.08 -25.49
C GLU A 293 9.52 -0.04 -24.32
N VAL A 294 9.06 -0.67 -23.24
CA VAL A 294 9.90 -0.96 -22.08
C VAL A 294 10.98 -1.95 -22.44
N LEU A 295 10.63 -2.99 -23.20
CA LEU A 295 11.61 -3.90 -23.81
C LEU A 295 12.15 -3.30 -25.11
N GLU A 296 13.46 -3.15 -25.19
CA GLU A 296 14.12 -3.04 -26.47
C GLU A 296 14.17 -4.45 -27.04
N VAL A 297 13.26 -4.76 -27.96
CA VAL A 297 13.45 -5.93 -28.81
C VAL A 297 14.72 -5.64 -29.59
N GLN A 298 15.83 -6.24 -29.18
CA GLN A 298 16.95 -6.37 -30.09
C GLN A 298 16.35 -7.06 -31.32
N ARG A 299 16.13 -6.29 -32.37
CA ARG A 299 15.88 -6.83 -33.69
C ARG A 299 17.18 -7.47 -34.18
N GLU A 300 17.68 -8.44 -33.43
CA GLU A 300 18.47 -9.50 -34.03
C GLU A 300 17.50 -10.27 -34.92
N THR A 301 17.68 -10.10 -36.19
CA THR A 301 17.08 -10.85 -37.28
C THR A 301 17.25 -12.36 -37.04
N GLN A 302 16.45 -12.92 -36.15
CA GLN A 302 15.94 -14.26 -36.24
C GLN A 302 14.43 -14.10 -36.35
N GLU A 303 13.96 -14.27 -37.62
CA GLU A 303 12.57 -14.59 -37.90
C GLU A 303 12.22 -15.86 -37.11
N LEU A 304 11.85 -15.70 -35.83
CA LEU A 304 11.00 -16.67 -35.18
C LEU A 304 9.68 -16.58 -35.92
N SER A 305 9.36 -17.61 -36.65
CA SER A 305 8.13 -17.67 -37.43
C SER A 305 6.95 -17.51 -36.47
N GLU A 306 5.86 -16.88 -36.89
CA GLU A 306 4.60 -16.82 -36.15
C GLU A 306 4.16 -18.18 -35.58
N TYR A 307 4.61 -19.25 -36.18
CA TYR A 307 4.42 -20.65 -35.79
C TYR A 307 5.04 -20.99 -34.43
N ASP A 308 6.23 -20.47 -34.08
CA ASP A 308 6.92 -20.82 -32.84
C ASP A 308 6.28 -20.15 -31.61
N VAL A 309 5.61 -19.03 -31.79
CA VAL A 309 4.89 -18.31 -30.70
C VAL A 309 3.53 -18.96 -30.44
N GLU A 310 2.82 -19.39 -31.46
CA GLU A 310 1.54 -20.11 -31.32
C GLU A 310 1.74 -21.50 -30.70
N ASP A 311 2.82 -22.21 -31.06
CA ASP A 311 3.15 -23.51 -30.45
C ASP A 311 3.55 -23.39 -28.97
N MET A 312 4.31 -22.36 -28.57
CA MET A 312 4.63 -22.09 -27.15
C MET A 312 3.38 -21.76 -26.32
N ILE A 313 2.46 -20.99 -26.89
CA ILE A 313 1.19 -20.65 -26.22
C ILE A 313 0.29 -21.89 -26.13
N ALA A 314 0.30 -22.75 -27.14
CA ALA A 314 -0.47 -24.01 -27.17
C ALA A 314 0.09 -25.05 -26.19
N GLU A 315 1.43 -25.17 -26.07
CA GLU A 315 2.08 -26.06 -25.09
C GLU A 315 1.85 -25.60 -23.65
N ASP A 316 1.95 -24.29 -23.37
CA ASP A 316 1.63 -23.76 -22.04
C ASP A 316 0.15 -23.93 -21.71
N ARG A 317 -0.75 -23.80 -22.66
CA ARG A 317 -2.19 -24.03 -22.49
C ARG A 317 -2.51 -25.48 -22.18
N MET A 318 -1.92 -26.43 -22.92
CA MET A 318 -2.09 -27.87 -22.66
C MET A 318 -1.51 -28.28 -21.30
N ARG A 319 -0.35 -27.74 -20.91
CA ARG A 319 0.26 -28.02 -19.60
C ARG A 319 -0.60 -27.50 -18.45
N ILE A 320 -1.20 -26.33 -18.62
CA ILE A 320 -2.13 -25.74 -17.65
C ILE A 320 -3.43 -26.56 -17.53
N GLU A 321 -3.96 -27.07 -18.65
CA GLU A 321 -5.15 -27.93 -18.65
C GLU A 321 -4.88 -29.32 -18.03
N GLU A 322 -3.68 -29.86 -18.23
CA GLU A 322 -3.28 -31.16 -17.66
C GLU A 322 -3.00 -31.07 -16.15
N GLU A 323 -2.36 -29.98 -15.67
CA GLU A 323 -2.09 -29.77 -14.25
C GLU A 323 -3.33 -29.36 -13.44
N LEU A 324 -4.29 -28.64 -14.05
CA LEU A 324 -5.56 -28.27 -13.39
C LEU A 324 -6.54 -29.43 -13.30
N GLY A 325 -6.45 -30.44 -14.18
CA GLY A 325 -7.30 -31.62 -14.16
C GLY A 325 -7.11 -32.51 -12.94
N GLU A 326 -5.95 -32.48 -12.31
CA GLU A 326 -5.60 -33.38 -11.19
C GLU A 326 -5.88 -32.82 -9.79
N TYR A 327 -6.02 -31.49 -9.59
CA TYR A 327 -6.03 -30.89 -8.26
C TYR A 327 -7.16 -29.89 -7.92
N GLY A 328 -7.96 -29.46 -8.87
CA GLY A 328 -8.80 -28.27 -8.63
C GLY A 328 -10.32 -28.49 -8.64
N LEU A 329 -10.81 -29.41 -9.40
CA LEU A 329 -12.26 -29.53 -9.68
C LEU A 329 -12.99 -30.45 -8.69
N GLU A 330 -12.34 -31.45 -8.11
CA GLU A 330 -13.00 -32.38 -7.18
C GLU A 330 -13.23 -31.77 -5.78
N GLU A 331 -12.33 -30.92 -5.27
CA GLU A 331 -12.55 -30.23 -3.99
C GLU A 331 -13.54 -29.06 -4.08
N LEU A 332 -13.58 -28.36 -5.22
CA LEU A 332 -14.59 -27.31 -5.47
C LEU A 332 -15.98 -27.89 -5.72
N ALA A 333 -16.06 -29.07 -6.37
CA ALA A 333 -17.33 -29.74 -6.66
C ALA A 333 -18.01 -30.33 -5.41
N GLN A 334 -17.25 -30.58 -4.34
CA GLN A 334 -17.79 -31.10 -3.07
C GLN A 334 -18.37 -30.03 -2.15
N SER A 335 -18.11 -28.73 -2.43
CA SER A 335 -18.55 -27.63 -1.57
C SER A 335 -19.79 -26.87 -2.04
N VAL A 336 -20.36 -27.22 -3.19
CA VAL A 336 -21.59 -26.60 -3.71
C VAL A 336 -22.74 -27.58 -3.53
N GLU A 337 -23.71 -27.28 -2.65
CA GLU A 337 -24.93 -28.03 -2.52
C GLU A 337 -25.74 -27.96 -3.83
N PRO A 338 -26.28 -29.06 -4.33
CA PRO A 338 -27.11 -29.07 -5.52
C PRO A 338 -28.47 -28.37 -5.25
N ASP A 339 -29.07 -27.80 -6.32
CA ASP A 339 -30.43 -27.25 -6.27
C ASP A 339 -31.47 -28.34 -5.94
N GLU A 340 -32.74 -27.92 -5.71
CA GLU A 340 -33.83 -28.79 -5.35
C GLU A 340 -34.13 -29.91 -6.38
N ASP A 341 -33.62 -29.80 -7.60
CA ASP A 341 -33.74 -30.75 -8.71
C ASP A 341 -32.50 -31.62 -8.91
N GLY A 342 -31.45 -31.48 -8.10
CA GLY A 342 -30.21 -32.27 -8.16
C GLY A 342 -29.26 -31.90 -9.30
N ASN A 343 -29.47 -30.79 -9.97
CA ASN A 343 -28.61 -30.29 -11.03
C ASN A 343 -27.55 -29.31 -10.49
N ARG A 344 -26.31 -29.48 -10.96
CA ARG A 344 -25.20 -28.54 -10.73
C ARG A 344 -25.02 -27.73 -12.00
N GLU A 345 -25.62 -26.55 -12.07
CA GLU A 345 -25.40 -25.66 -13.21
C GLU A 345 -24.03 -24.99 -13.10
N TYR A 346 -23.12 -25.42 -13.94
CA TYR A 346 -21.90 -24.66 -14.23
C TYR A 346 -22.27 -23.61 -15.28
N LEU A 347 -22.05 -22.34 -14.97
CA LEU A 347 -22.13 -21.24 -15.94
C LEU A 347 -21.06 -21.46 -17.04
N THR A 348 -21.45 -22.10 -18.13
CA THR A 348 -20.58 -22.42 -19.28
C THR A 348 -21.00 -21.68 -20.54
N GLU A 349 -21.57 -20.52 -20.46
CA GLU A 349 -21.78 -19.69 -21.67
C GLU A 349 -21.23 -18.29 -21.47
N ILE A 350 -20.01 -18.08 -21.97
CA ILE A 350 -19.51 -16.75 -22.29
C ILE A 350 -20.09 -16.41 -23.67
N PRO A 351 -20.88 -15.33 -23.83
CA PRO A 351 -21.34 -14.92 -25.13
C PRO A 351 -20.15 -14.44 -25.98
N ASP A 352 -19.94 -15.07 -27.14
CA ASP A 352 -19.07 -14.56 -28.20
C ASP A 352 -19.77 -13.35 -28.87
N GLU A 353 -19.71 -12.17 -28.27
CA GLU A 353 -19.93 -10.93 -29.01
C GLU A 353 -18.56 -10.41 -29.48
N PRO A 354 -18.40 -10.13 -30.79
CA PRO A 354 -17.18 -9.49 -31.28
C PRO A 354 -17.07 -8.12 -30.64
N GLN A 355 -16.07 -7.93 -29.77
CA GLN A 355 -15.74 -6.62 -29.23
C GLN A 355 -15.27 -5.76 -30.40
N GLU A 356 -16.00 -4.67 -30.68
CA GLU A 356 -15.50 -3.60 -31.55
C GLU A 356 -14.12 -3.17 -31.00
N GLU A 357 -13.10 -3.19 -31.85
CA GLU A 357 -11.78 -2.66 -31.52
C GLU A 357 -11.90 -1.18 -31.18
N GLU A 358 -12.11 -0.88 -29.90
CA GLU A 358 -12.03 0.51 -29.44
C GLU A 358 -10.61 1.04 -29.69
N ALA A 359 -10.54 2.20 -30.35
CA ALA A 359 -9.27 2.89 -30.57
C ALA A 359 -8.46 3.00 -29.23
N PRO A 360 -7.15 2.82 -29.27
CA PRO A 360 -6.32 2.84 -28.08
C PRO A 360 -6.55 4.15 -27.30
N ARG A 361 -6.80 4.03 -26.00
CA ARG A 361 -7.05 5.17 -25.12
C ARG A 361 -5.76 5.99 -25.07
N ARG A 362 -5.87 7.29 -25.41
CA ARG A 362 -4.78 8.24 -25.23
C ARG A 362 -4.83 8.83 -23.83
N LEU A 363 -3.68 8.95 -23.19
CA LEU A 363 -3.55 9.69 -21.93
C LEU A 363 -3.58 11.19 -22.23
N ASP A 364 -4.32 11.95 -21.41
CA ASP A 364 -4.37 13.41 -21.49
C ASP A 364 -3.14 14.00 -20.78
N GLU A 365 -2.37 14.83 -21.49
CA GLU A 365 -1.18 15.50 -20.97
C GLU A 365 -1.48 16.42 -19.76
N GLN A 366 -2.69 16.95 -19.66
CA GLN A 366 -3.07 17.89 -18.60
C GLN A 366 -3.41 17.22 -17.26
N THR A 367 -3.61 15.90 -17.23
CA THR A 367 -4.04 15.17 -16.03
C THR A 367 -2.91 14.52 -15.24
N VAL A 368 -1.67 14.58 -15.73
CA VAL A 368 -0.55 13.87 -15.12
C VAL A 368 0.06 14.69 -13.98
N GLN A 369 -0.27 14.32 -12.74
CA GLN A 369 0.40 14.83 -11.55
C GLN A 369 1.15 13.68 -10.85
N TYR A 370 2.46 13.88 -10.62
CA TYR A 370 3.25 12.97 -9.81
C TYR A 370 2.87 13.10 -8.35
N THR A 371 2.87 11.97 -7.64
CA THR A 371 2.94 12.01 -6.18
C THR A 371 4.35 12.42 -5.75
N ALA A 372 4.49 13.01 -4.56
CA ALA A 372 5.80 13.34 -4.00
C ALA A 372 6.71 12.10 -3.93
N ASP A 373 6.14 10.94 -3.59
CA ASP A 373 6.86 9.67 -3.52
C ASP A 373 7.38 9.21 -4.89
N GLN A 374 6.56 9.28 -5.95
CA GLN A 374 7.01 8.97 -7.32
C GLN A 374 8.14 9.90 -7.78
N ALA A 375 8.05 11.20 -7.47
CA ALA A 375 9.10 12.17 -7.81
C ALA A 375 10.43 11.82 -7.09
N ASP A 376 10.37 11.44 -5.84
CA ASP A 376 11.53 11.04 -5.04
C ASP A 376 12.14 9.73 -5.56
N GLN A 377 11.31 8.74 -5.91
CA GLN A 377 11.78 7.48 -6.51
C GLN A 377 12.49 7.73 -7.85
N ILE A 378 11.90 8.53 -8.73
CA ILE A 378 12.50 8.92 -10.01
C ILE A 378 13.88 9.56 -9.77
N ASN A 379 13.99 10.52 -8.85
CA ASN A 379 15.26 11.20 -8.57
C ASN A 379 16.29 10.24 -7.98
N ARG A 380 15.90 9.31 -7.09
CA ARG A 380 16.77 8.26 -6.54
C ARG A 380 17.31 7.33 -7.64
N LEU A 381 16.47 6.94 -8.58
CA LEU A 381 16.86 6.05 -9.68
C LEU A 381 17.80 6.77 -10.68
N TYR A 382 17.58 8.06 -10.96
CA TYR A 382 18.54 8.86 -11.74
C TYR A 382 19.92 8.93 -11.07
N ILE A 383 19.98 9.11 -9.76
CA ILE A 383 21.23 9.04 -9.00
C ILE A 383 21.94 7.71 -9.27
N GLY A 384 21.23 6.58 -9.16
CA GLY A 384 21.78 5.26 -9.46
C GLY A 384 22.31 5.13 -10.89
N ALA A 385 21.51 5.54 -11.88
CA ALA A 385 21.88 5.46 -13.29
C ALA A 385 23.11 6.33 -13.63
N PHE A 386 23.13 7.57 -13.14
CA PHE A 386 24.28 8.45 -13.39
C PHE A 386 25.52 8.05 -12.60
N THR A 387 25.36 7.39 -11.45
CA THR A 387 26.49 6.77 -10.73
C THR A 387 27.12 5.65 -11.57
N LEU A 388 26.32 4.78 -12.20
CA LEU A 388 26.83 3.77 -13.13
C LEU A 388 27.59 4.39 -14.31
N LYS A 389 27.11 5.52 -14.82
CA LYS A 389 27.77 6.28 -15.92
C LYS A 389 28.96 7.12 -15.43
N LYS A 390 29.22 7.18 -14.14
CA LYS A 390 30.22 8.07 -13.51
C LYS A 390 30.03 9.56 -13.81
N ASP A 391 28.77 9.96 -14.12
CA ASP A 391 28.39 11.36 -14.30
C ASP A 391 28.00 11.98 -12.95
N PHE A 392 29.04 12.29 -12.16
CA PHE A 392 28.84 12.77 -10.78
C PHE A 392 28.31 14.21 -10.73
N GLU A 393 28.36 14.98 -11.80
CA GLU A 393 27.70 16.28 -11.86
C GLU A 393 26.19 16.12 -11.82
N LYS A 394 25.65 15.21 -12.61
CA LYS A 394 24.22 14.87 -12.58
C LYS A 394 23.83 14.16 -11.28
N VAL A 395 24.65 13.27 -10.75
CA VAL A 395 24.43 12.69 -9.43
C VAL A 395 24.24 13.79 -8.38
N MET A 396 25.07 14.81 -8.38
CA MET A 396 24.98 15.93 -7.44
C MET A 396 23.71 16.77 -7.67
N GLU A 397 23.31 17.00 -8.92
CA GLU A 397 22.07 17.70 -9.27
C GLU A 397 20.85 17.00 -8.64
N TYR A 398 20.66 15.70 -8.91
CA TYR A 398 19.53 14.93 -8.37
C TYR A 398 19.61 14.73 -6.85
N ALA A 399 20.82 14.61 -6.29
CA ALA A 399 21.01 14.56 -4.85
C ALA A 399 20.55 15.86 -4.15
N ARG A 400 20.74 17.01 -4.76
CA ARG A 400 20.21 18.30 -4.25
C ARG A 400 18.70 18.38 -4.32
N ILE A 401 18.08 17.84 -5.37
CA ILE A 401 16.62 17.77 -5.47
C ILE A 401 16.07 16.89 -4.33
N LEU A 402 16.65 15.72 -4.06
CA LEU A 402 16.22 14.86 -2.95
C LEU A 402 16.32 15.52 -1.56
N GLN A 403 17.21 16.51 -1.37
CA GLN A 403 17.30 17.23 -0.10
C GLN A 403 16.09 18.12 0.18
N THR A 404 15.27 18.43 -0.83
CA THR A 404 14.02 19.18 -0.69
C THR A 404 12.78 18.31 -0.46
N SER A 405 12.94 16.97 -0.46
CA SER A 405 11.88 16.02 -0.23
C SER A 405 11.21 16.18 1.14
N ASP A 406 9.91 15.91 1.22
CA ASP A 406 9.19 15.82 2.49
C ASP A 406 9.64 14.57 3.30
N SER A 407 10.09 13.51 2.61
CA SER A 407 10.62 12.30 3.23
C SER A 407 11.98 12.53 3.88
N LEU A 408 12.07 12.30 5.18
CA LEU A 408 13.33 12.37 5.92
C LEU A 408 14.38 11.40 5.35
N HIS A 409 13.95 10.22 4.95
CA HIS A 409 14.80 9.20 4.32
C HIS A 409 15.45 9.73 3.03
N HIS A 410 14.68 10.30 2.12
CA HIS A 410 15.18 10.85 0.87
C HIS A 410 16.11 12.04 1.10
N ARG A 411 15.81 12.92 2.07
CA ARG A 411 16.74 14.00 2.45
C ARG A 411 18.09 13.49 2.95
N TYR A 412 18.11 12.38 3.68
CA TYR A 412 19.36 11.76 4.16
C TYR A 412 20.18 11.21 2.98
N ILE A 413 19.52 10.48 2.07
CA ILE A 413 20.14 9.99 0.83
C ILE A 413 20.74 11.17 0.06
N GLY A 414 19.96 12.24 -0.19
CA GLY A 414 20.42 13.40 -0.94
C GLY A 414 21.65 14.07 -0.33
N LYS A 415 21.68 14.28 0.99
CA LYS A 415 22.83 14.88 1.68
C LYS A 415 24.09 14.03 1.58
N TYR A 416 23.97 12.75 1.83
CA TYR A 416 25.10 11.82 1.76
C TYR A 416 25.63 11.72 0.31
N THR A 417 24.72 11.54 -0.66
CA THR A 417 25.08 11.37 -2.06
C THR A 417 25.76 12.63 -2.65
N GLU A 418 25.31 13.84 -2.25
CA GLU A 418 25.99 15.09 -2.67
C GLU A 418 27.45 15.11 -2.21
N ALA A 419 27.72 14.77 -0.94
CA ALA A 419 29.09 14.75 -0.42
C ALA A 419 29.95 13.70 -1.16
N ASN A 420 29.39 12.54 -1.45
CA ASN A 420 30.08 11.49 -2.20
C ASN A 420 30.39 11.92 -3.64
N ALA A 421 29.44 12.52 -4.33
CA ALA A 421 29.65 13.05 -5.69
C ALA A 421 30.73 14.15 -5.72
N MET A 422 30.75 15.04 -4.72
CA MET A 422 31.80 16.05 -4.60
C MET A 422 33.19 15.41 -4.41
N LYS A 423 33.28 14.30 -3.65
CA LYS A 423 34.51 13.55 -3.45
C LYS A 423 35.00 12.92 -4.76
N GLU A 424 34.10 12.25 -5.49
CA GLU A 424 34.38 11.61 -6.77
C GLU A 424 34.85 12.62 -7.85
N LEU A 425 34.31 13.82 -7.83
CA LEU A 425 34.71 14.93 -8.69
C LEU A 425 36.01 15.62 -8.25
N GLY A 426 36.61 15.22 -7.13
CA GLY A 426 37.79 15.88 -6.58
C GLY A 426 37.59 17.32 -6.18
N MET A 427 36.35 17.73 -5.85
CA MET A 427 36.02 19.13 -5.55
C MET A 427 36.66 19.61 -4.25
N GLN A 428 37.20 20.81 -4.27
CA GLN A 428 37.62 21.47 -3.03
C GLN A 428 36.41 21.67 -2.12
N GLY A 429 36.51 21.21 -0.86
CA GLY A 429 35.41 21.30 0.10
C GLY A 429 34.64 20.00 0.30
N ALA A 430 34.90 18.94 -0.44
CA ALA A 430 34.27 17.63 -0.20
C ALA A 430 34.46 17.16 1.26
N ALA A 431 35.66 17.27 1.80
CA ALA A 431 35.91 16.93 3.21
C ALA A 431 35.08 17.79 4.19
N SER A 432 34.94 19.08 3.92
CA SER A 432 34.12 19.99 4.73
C SER A 432 32.63 19.62 4.63
N LYS A 433 32.19 19.15 3.46
CA LYS A 433 30.81 18.68 3.27
C LYS A 433 30.53 17.41 4.08
N TYR A 434 31.46 16.47 4.13
CA TYR A 434 31.36 15.29 5.00
C TYR A 434 31.27 15.67 6.48
N GLU A 435 32.07 16.63 6.94
CA GLU A 435 32.00 17.14 8.31
C GLU A 435 30.63 17.76 8.62
N GLU A 436 30.07 18.52 7.68
CA GLU A 436 28.73 19.10 7.80
C GLU A 436 27.66 17.99 7.97
N ILE A 437 27.69 16.96 7.11
CA ILE A 437 26.68 15.89 7.17
C ILE A 437 26.86 14.97 8.40
N ILE A 438 28.09 14.71 8.84
CA ILE A 438 28.35 13.98 10.08
C ILE A 438 27.74 14.73 11.27
N LYS A 439 27.92 16.06 11.32
CA LYS A 439 27.31 16.92 12.34
C LYS A 439 25.78 16.93 12.23
N PHE A 440 25.26 16.95 11.00
CA PHE A 440 23.83 16.90 10.74
C PHE A 440 23.22 15.59 11.27
N PHE A 441 23.78 14.42 10.93
CA PHE A 441 23.30 13.13 11.42
C PHE A 441 23.47 12.97 12.93
N ARG A 442 24.56 13.51 13.51
CA ARG A 442 24.71 13.56 14.97
C ARG A 442 23.55 14.32 15.63
N ASN A 443 23.16 15.45 15.07
CA ASN A 443 22.06 16.24 15.59
C ASN A 443 20.69 15.53 15.41
N ALA A 444 20.50 14.80 14.31
CA ALA A 444 19.33 13.95 14.10
C ALA A 444 19.23 12.86 15.18
N MET A 445 20.32 12.15 15.46
CA MET A 445 20.40 11.13 16.53
C MET A 445 20.16 11.71 17.94
N ILE A 446 20.52 12.97 18.19
CA ILE A 446 20.26 13.62 19.49
C ILE A 446 18.75 13.93 19.63
N LYS A 447 18.09 14.29 18.53
CA LYS A 447 16.64 14.57 18.50
C LYS A 447 15.82 13.28 18.59
N ASP A 448 16.25 12.27 17.88
CA ASP A 448 15.63 10.96 17.89
C ASP A 448 16.71 9.85 18.01
N PRO A 449 16.95 9.35 19.24
CA PRO A 449 17.93 8.28 19.45
C PRO A 449 17.56 6.94 18.79
N THR A 450 16.33 6.78 18.31
CA THR A 450 15.84 5.57 17.62
C THR A 450 16.00 5.66 16.10
N ASP A 451 16.46 6.78 15.56
CA ASP A 451 16.73 6.96 14.13
C ASP A 451 17.96 6.17 13.68
N MET A 452 17.77 4.87 13.48
CA MET A 452 18.84 3.97 13.02
C MET A 452 19.34 4.31 11.62
N LEU A 453 18.55 5.04 10.85
CA LEU A 453 18.94 5.49 9.51
C LEU A 453 20.01 6.59 9.61
N ALA A 454 19.81 7.59 10.47
CA ALA A 454 20.81 8.61 10.76
C ALA A 454 22.12 8.00 11.27
N VAL A 455 22.03 6.97 12.13
CA VAL A 455 23.19 6.19 12.61
C VAL A 455 23.92 5.56 11.42
N SER A 456 23.21 4.88 10.52
CA SER A 456 23.81 4.19 9.36
C SER A 456 24.51 5.17 8.40
N PHE A 457 23.87 6.28 8.05
CA PHE A 457 24.48 7.29 7.18
C PHE A 457 25.68 8.00 7.83
N ARG A 458 25.63 8.23 9.14
CA ARG A 458 26.76 8.80 9.86
C ARG A 458 27.96 7.84 9.86
N ILE A 459 27.74 6.56 10.11
CA ILE A 459 28.77 5.51 10.04
C ILE A 459 29.42 5.51 8.64
N GLN A 460 28.58 5.49 7.61
CA GLN A 460 29.09 5.48 6.23
C GLN A 460 29.91 6.74 5.92
N ALA A 461 29.44 7.91 6.30
CA ALA A 461 30.17 9.17 6.11
C ALA A 461 31.53 9.17 6.86
N CYS A 462 31.59 8.59 8.07
CA CYS A 462 32.84 8.43 8.81
C CYS A 462 33.82 7.47 8.11
N ILE A 463 33.31 6.37 7.51
CA ILE A 463 34.13 5.43 6.71
C ILE A 463 34.74 6.17 5.51
N ASP A 464 33.95 6.98 4.81
CA ASP A 464 34.36 7.65 3.57
C ASP A 464 35.45 8.73 3.77
N ILE A 465 35.60 9.24 5.01
CA ILE A 465 36.67 10.14 5.41
C ILE A 465 37.69 9.51 6.38
N GLU A 466 37.76 8.18 6.41
CA GLU A 466 38.75 7.39 7.15
C GLU A 466 38.67 7.52 8.69
N ARG A 467 37.53 7.93 9.24
CA ARG A 467 37.27 7.96 10.69
C ARG A 467 36.77 6.61 11.20
N TYR A 468 37.59 5.58 11.00
CA TYR A 468 37.19 4.20 11.26
C TYR A 468 36.85 3.91 12.73
N ASP A 469 37.58 4.53 13.68
CA ASP A 469 37.32 4.31 15.10
C ASP A 469 35.97 4.85 15.54
N GLU A 470 35.60 6.04 15.04
CA GLU A 470 34.26 6.62 15.30
C GLU A 470 33.16 5.77 14.64
N ALA A 471 33.38 5.31 13.41
CA ALA A 471 32.45 4.42 12.71
C ALA A 471 32.24 3.09 13.46
N GLU A 472 33.33 2.47 13.96
CA GLU A 472 33.28 1.22 14.69
C GLU A 472 32.54 1.33 16.02
N GLN A 473 32.77 2.40 16.79
CA GLN A 473 32.03 2.67 18.02
C GLN A 473 30.51 2.77 17.77
N MET A 474 30.10 3.45 16.71
CA MET A 474 28.69 3.62 16.36
C MET A 474 28.05 2.32 15.88
N CYS A 475 28.79 1.40 15.27
CA CYS A 475 28.27 0.09 14.87
C CYS A 475 27.71 -0.72 16.05
N SER A 476 28.11 -0.43 17.29
CA SER A 476 27.55 -1.07 18.49
C SER A 476 26.06 -0.73 18.72
N LEU A 477 25.56 0.37 18.16
CA LEU A 477 24.17 0.83 18.26
C LEU A 477 23.24 0.08 17.30
N LEU A 478 23.80 -0.60 16.29
CA LEU A 478 23.03 -1.30 15.28
C LEU A 478 22.71 -2.75 15.68
N ASN A 479 21.62 -3.29 15.13
CA ASN A 479 21.32 -4.71 15.22
C ASN A 479 22.37 -5.56 14.47
N LYS A 480 22.37 -6.87 14.72
CA LYS A 480 23.40 -7.79 14.21
C LYS A 480 23.48 -7.83 12.69
N ASP A 481 22.33 -7.75 12.02
CA ASP A 481 22.22 -7.89 10.56
C ASP A 481 22.74 -6.65 9.84
N THR A 482 22.41 -5.46 10.33
CA THR A 482 22.90 -4.18 9.79
C THR A 482 24.37 -3.92 10.18
N ARG A 483 24.79 -4.35 11.35
CA ARG A 483 26.14 -4.17 11.87
C ARG A 483 27.18 -4.95 11.08
N LYS A 484 26.88 -6.22 10.73
CA LYS A 484 27.87 -7.14 10.11
C LYS A 484 28.45 -6.59 8.81
N PRO A 485 27.66 -6.15 7.81
CA PRO A 485 28.21 -5.61 6.56
C PRO A 485 29.02 -4.32 6.76
N LEU A 486 28.61 -3.43 7.66
CA LEU A 486 29.35 -2.20 7.95
C LEU A 486 30.70 -2.47 8.63
N MET A 487 30.75 -3.40 9.57
CA MET A 487 31.99 -3.82 10.20
C MET A 487 32.96 -4.48 9.21
N GLN A 488 32.44 -5.25 8.25
CA GLN A 488 33.24 -5.81 7.17
C GLN A 488 33.82 -4.68 6.31
N LYS A 489 33.01 -3.71 5.91
CA LYS A 489 33.44 -2.54 5.12
C LYS A 489 34.53 -1.71 5.83
N ILE A 490 34.40 -1.53 7.14
CA ILE A 490 35.46 -0.85 7.95
C ILE A 490 36.76 -1.64 7.91
N ARG A 491 36.73 -2.99 8.04
CA ARG A 491 37.93 -3.81 7.99
C ARG A 491 38.61 -3.75 6.63
N GLU A 492 37.83 -3.88 5.56
CA GLU A 492 38.33 -3.78 4.19
C GLU A 492 38.98 -2.41 3.93
N ALA A 493 38.34 -1.31 4.35
CA ALA A 493 38.84 0.04 4.20
C ALA A 493 40.11 0.33 5.02
N ARG A 494 40.32 -0.34 6.19
CA ARG A 494 41.55 -0.25 6.97
C ARG A 494 42.72 -1.02 6.36
N GLY A 495 42.56 -1.70 5.23
CA GLY A 495 43.60 -2.50 4.60
C GLY A 495 43.77 -3.89 5.22
N GLY A 496 42.77 -4.37 5.92
CA GLY A 496 42.70 -5.75 6.44
C GLY A 496 42.21 -6.71 5.38
N GLY A 497 42.99 -7.02 4.37
CA GLY A 497 42.84 -8.19 3.54
C GLY A 497 43.10 -9.44 4.37
N ASP A 498 42.19 -10.41 4.32
CA ASP A 498 42.33 -11.82 4.67
C ASP A 498 42.92 -12.17 6.05
N VAL A 499 42.06 -12.32 7.03
CA VAL A 499 42.27 -13.36 8.06
C VAL A 499 41.08 -14.32 7.93
N GLN A 500 41.41 -15.55 7.52
CA GLN A 500 40.60 -16.74 7.32
C GLN A 500 39.63 -17.04 8.49
#